data_a7376eb9976581c1b3b8e23585796822
#
_entry.id   a7376eb9976581c1b3b8e23585796822
#
_cell.length_a   1.000
_cell.length_b   1.000
_cell.length_c   1.000
_cell.angle_alpha   90.00
_cell.angle_beta   90.00
_cell.angle_gamma   90.00
#
_symmetry.space_group_name_H-M   'P 1'
#
loop_
_entity.id
_entity.type
_entity.pdbx_description
1 polymer ?
#
loop_
_entity_poly.entity_id
_entity_poly.type
_entity_poly.pdbx_seq_one_letter_code
_entity_poly.pdbx_strand_id
1 'polypeptide(L)'
;DFIHPVISICDAVKGKKHSKKQVNLSFDEWNVWYHSNEQDKEVWKRGKWGRALPLLEDVYNFEDALLVGSMLITFLRNADRVKIACLAQLVNVIAPIMTRNGGGCWAQATYWPFMHASKYGRGPALNAIVDSPVYDCSDYEKVPLIDATATMGDDGSVTIFAVNRSMDEDISLTCDLRAFGELKPVEHIVLHHDDVKAVNTEENPANVAPPPRRSPPSTSSAPWPRSPCATTIPAPRSTCLPTF
;
A
#
# COMPACT_ATOMS: atom_id res chain seq x y z
N ASP A 1 -9.29 -10.94 5.11
CA ASP A 1 -10.36 -11.78 5.72
C ASP A 1 -11.38 -11.00 6.53
N PHE A 2 -11.03 -9.91 7.22
CA PHE A 2 -11.95 -9.16 8.10
C PHE A 2 -13.14 -8.52 7.35
N ILE A 3 -12.92 -7.98 6.16
CA ILE A 3 -13.92 -7.21 5.40
C ILE A 3 -15.13 -8.07 5.02
N HIS A 4 -14.90 -9.22 4.40
CA HIS A 4 -15.96 -10.07 3.87
C HIS A 4 -16.92 -10.64 4.95
N PRO A 5 -16.45 -11.14 6.10
CA PRO A 5 -17.33 -11.53 7.19
C PRO A 5 -18.24 -10.39 7.68
N VAL A 6 -17.69 -9.17 7.86
CA VAL A 6 -18.50 -8.02 8.30
C VAL A 6 -19.55 -7.65 7.26
N ILE A 7 -19.18 -7.64 5.97
CA ILE A 7 -20.13 -7.42 4.86
C ILE A 7 -21.26 -8.46 4.91
N SER A 8 -20.91 -9.74 5.06
CA SER A 8 -21.87 -10.83 5.10
C SER A 8 -22.87 -10.70 6.25
N ILE A 9 -22.41 -10.27 7.44
CA ILE A 9 -23.28 -10.00 8.59
C ILE A 9 -24.24 -8.83 8.27
N CYS A 10 -23.73 -7.73 7.70
CA CYS A 10 -24.56 -6.60 7.30
C CYS A 10 -25.65 -6.98 6.30
N ASP A 11 -25.29 -7.81 5.32
CA ASP A 11 -26.21 -8.25 4.28
C ASP A 11 -27.24 -9.26 4.81
N ALA A 12 -26.86 -10.15 5.73
CA ALA A 12 -27.78 -11.04 6.41
C ALA A 12 -28.83 -10.26 7.23
N VAL A 13 -28.41 -9.21 7.97
CA VAL A 13 -29.32 -8.33 8.71
C VAL A 13 -30.25 -7.55 7.77
N LYS A 14 -29.70 -7.05 6.65
CA LYS A 14 -30.48 -6.38 5.61
C LYS A 14 -31.58 -7.28 5.07
N GLY A 15 -31.25 -8.54 4.74
CA GLY A 15 -32.22 -9.53 4.28
C GLY A 15 -33.28 -9.86 5.32
N LYS A 16 -32.88 -10.12 6.58
CA LYS A 16 -33.82 -10.39 7.70
C LYS A 16 -34.81 -9.25 7.94
N LYS A 17 -34.36 -8.00 7.77
CA LYS A 17 -35.19 -6.81 7.96
C LYS A 17 -35.94 -6.38 6.70
N HIS A 18 -35.81 -7.05 5.59
CA HIS A 18 -36.31 -6.63 4.27
C HIS A 18 -35.96 -5.16 3.94
N SER A 19 -34.79 -4.72 4.36
CA SER A 19 -34.35 -3.32 4.21
C SER A 19 -33.78 -3.08 2.81
N LYS A 20 -34.11 -1.91 2.22
CA LYS A 20 -33.47 -1.45 0.98
C LYS A 20 -32.13 -0.75 1.23
N LYS A 21 -31.82 -0.41 2.50
CA LYS A 21 -30.59 0.29 2.89
C LYS A 21 -29.39 -0.65 2.77
N GLN A 22 -28.32 -0.19 2.12
CA GLN A 22 -27.02 -0.85 2.14
C GLN A 22 -26.17 -0.24 3.26
N VAL A 23 -25.58 -1.12 4.09
CA VAL A 23 -24.59 -0.72 5.10
C VAL A 23 -23.21 -0.89 4.50
N ASN A 24 -22.48 0.18 4.44
CA ASN A 24 -21.08 0.22 3.99
C ASN A 24 -20.12 0.25 5.17
N LEU A 25 -18.84 0.05 4.93
CA LEU A 25 -17.79 0.04 5.93
C LEU A 25 -17.06 1.38 5.93
N SER A 26 -16.75 1.85 7.13
CA SER A 26 -15.82 2.93 7.41
C SER A 26 -14.70 2.37 8.27
N PHE A 27 -13.47 2.41 7.74
CA PHE A 27 -12.25 2.18 8.51
C PHE A 27 -11.79 3.54 9.02
N ASP A 28 -12.27 3.92 10.19
CA ASP A 28 -12.02 5.25 10.78
C ASP A 28 -10.57 5.40 11.19
N GLU A 29 -9.92 4.28 11.55
CA GLU A 29 -8.50 4.20 11.85
C GLU A 29 -7.91 2.90 11.32
N TRP A 30 -6.77 3.00 10.64
CA TRP A 30 -5.95 1.86 10.25
C TRP A 30 -4.51 2.30 10.05
N ASN A 31 -3.56 1.48 10.39
CA ASN A 31 -2.13 1.65 10.13
C ASN A 31 -1.36 0.38 10.51
N VAL A 32 -0.07 0.36 10.27
CA VAL A 32 0.89 -0.52 10.92
C VAL A 32 1.27 0.11 12.25
N TRP A 33 1.11 -0.62 13.36
CA TRP A 33 1.39 -0.07 14.68
C TRP A 33 1.92 -1.14 15.64
N TYR A 34 3.25 -1.23 15.77
CA TYR A 34 3.92 -2.15 16.70
C TYR A 34 5.30 -1.67 17.18
N HIS A 35 5.81 -0.56 16.66
CA HIS A 35 7.18 -0.12 16.91
C HIS A 35 7.35 0.69 18.19
N SER A 36 6.37 1.51 18.59
CA SER A 36 6.52 2.56 19.60
C SER A 36 6.56 2.08 21.04
N ASN A 37 6.10 0.86 21.32
CA ASN A 37 5.88 0.39 22.69
C ASN A 37 7.10 0.50 23.64
N GLU A 38 8.31 0.19 23.17
CA GLU A 38 9.51 0.27 24.00
C GLU A 38 10.03 1.70 24.12
N GLN A 39 9.95 2.49 23.07
CA GLN A 39 10.33 3.90 23.06
C GLN A 39 9.46 4.71 24.02
N ASP A 40 8.16 4.48 24.01
CA ASP A 40 7.20 5.15 24.88
C ASP A 40 7.47 4.81 26.36
N LYS A 41 7.78 3.54 26.67
CA LYS A 41 8.18 3.13 28.03
C LYS A 41 9.40 3.90 28.54
N GLU A 42 10.39 4.15 27.68
CA GLU A 42 11.57 4.93 28.05
C GLU A 42 11.23 6.41 28.32
N VAL A 43 10.33 6.99 27.56
CA VAL A 43 9.82 8.36 27.77
C VAL A 43 9.11 8.43 29.12
N TRP A 44 8.25 7.47 29.44
CA TRP A 44 7.53 7.39 30.71
C TRP A 44 8.45 7.21 31.91
N LYS A 45 9.48 6.39 31.80
CA LYS A 45 10.47 6.17 32.88
C LYS A 45 11.21 7.45 33.28
N ARG A 46 11.37 8.42 32.39
CA ARG A 46 12.03 9.69 32.68
C ARG A 46 11.25 10.57 33.67
N GLY A 47 9.98 10.27 33.93
CA GLY A 47 9.17 10.85 35.01
C GLY A 47 8.93 12.35 34.95
N LYS A 48 9.24 12.99 33.82
CA LYS A 48 9.05 14.43 33.60
C LYS A 48 8.06 14.66 32.49
N TRP A 49 6.95 15.27 32.79
CA TRP A 49 6.02 15.78 31.78
C TRP A 49 6.67 16.94 31.03
N GLY A 50 7.04 16.68 29.80
CA GLY A 50 7.59 17.68 28.88
C GLY A 50 6.53 18.18 27.90
N ARG A 51 6.82 19.27 27.23
CA ARG A 51 6.02 19.76 26.12
C ARG A 51 6.37 19.00 24.86
N ALA A 52 5.35 18.50 24.12
CA ALA A 52 5.52 17.77 22.87
C ALA A 52 6.52 16.59 22.99
N LEU A 53 6.27 15.70 23.93
CA LEU A 53 7.05 14.46 24.06
C LEU A 53 6.88 13.61 22.78
N PRO A 54 7.95 12.95 22.31
CA PRO A 54 7.90 12.08 21.13
C PRO A 54 7.25 10.72 21.50
N LEU A 55 5.93 10.75 21.69
CA LEU A 55 5.11 9.56 21.96
C LEU A 55 4.47 9.06 20.68
N LEU A 56 4.49 7.75 20.47
CA LEU A 56 3.93 7.09 19.28
C LEU A 56 4.55 7.61 17.97
N GLU A 57 5.77 8.08 18.04
CA GLU A 57 6.53 8.51 16.85
C GLU A 57 7.24 7.31 16.21
N ASP A 58 6.45 6.39 15.66
CA ASP A 58 6.96 5.19 15.01
C ASP A 58 7.83 5.53 13.80
N VAL A 59 8.94 4.81 13.64
CA VAL A 59 9.83 4.92 12.50
C VAL A 59 9.51 3.78 11.54
N TYR A 60 8.83 4.11 10.44
CA TYR A 60 8.38 3.14 9.44
C TYR A 60 9.46 2.82 8.42
N ASN A 61 9.65 1.53 8.19
CA ASN A 61 10.60 1.00 7.23
C ASN A 61 9.95 0.60 5.89
N PHE A 62 10.73 0.01 4.99
CA PHE A 62 10.24 -0.40 3.67
C PHE A 62 9.24 -1.57 3.76
N GLU A 63 9.40 -2.51 4.71
CA GLU A 63 8.44 -3.59 4.95
C GLU A 63 7.06 -3.03 5.34
N ASP A 64 7.03 -2.00 6.20
CA ASP A 64 5.78 -1.32 6.56
C ASP A 64 5.12 -0.67 5.34
N ALA A 65 5.91 -0.13 4.42
CA ALA A 65 5.39 0.44 3.18
C ALA A 65 4.75 -0.63 2.27
N LEU A 66 5.32 -1.83 2.19
CA LEU A 66 4.74 -2.96 1.45
C LEU A 66 3.41 -3.40 2.09
N LEU A 67 3.35 -3.44 3.42
CA LEU A 67 2.13 -3.78 4.15
C LEU A 67 1.03 -2.72 3.95
N VAL A 68 1.37 -1.42 4.08
CA VAL A 68 0.44 -0.32 3.78
C VAL A 68 -0.04 -0.39 2.33
N GLY A 69 0.83 -0.70 1.37
CA GLY A 69 0.47 -0.93 -0.03
C GLY A 69 -0.55 -2.05 -0.20
N SER A 70 -0.34 -3.19 0.45
CA SER A 70 -1.28 -4.33 0.42
C SER A 70 -2.62 -4.01 1.09
N MET A 71 -2.63 -3.23 2.19
CA MET A 71 -3.87 -2.75 2.81
C MET A 71 -4.66 -1.83 1.86
N LEU A 72 -3.99 -0.90 1.18
CA LEU A 72 -4.61 0.01 0.21
C LEU A 72 -5.18 -0.75 -1.00
N ILE A 73 -4.45 -1.75 -1.52
CA ILE A 73 -4.95 -2.65 -2.58
C ILE A 73 -6.22 -3.37 -2.10
N THR A 74 -6.24 -3.83 -0.85
CA THR A 74 -7.40 -4.49 -0.26
C THR A 74 -8.60 -3.55 -0.15
N PHE A 75 -8.41 -2.29 0.26
CA PHE A 75 -9.50 -1.31 0.32
C PHE A 75 -10.02 -0.96 -1.08
N LEU A 76 -9.14 -0.75 -2.05
CA LEU A 76 -9.53 -0.48 -3.44
C LEU A 76 -10.31 -1.64 -4.04
N ARG A 77 -9.88 -2.89 -3.81
CA ARG A 77 -10.58 -4.10 -4.28
C ARG A 77 -11.99 -4.23 -3.70
N ASN A 78 -12.23 -3.69 -2.51
CA ASN A 78 -13.51 -3.71 -1.82
C ASN A 78 -14.21 -2.35 -1.80
N ALA A 79 -13.92 -1.45 -2.74
CA ALA A 79 -14.43 -0.08 -2.77
C ALA A 79 -15.96 0.00 -3.01
N ASP A 80 -16.58 -1.09 -3.45
CA ASP A 80 -18.05 -1.21 -3.51
C ASP A 80 -18.69 -1.13 -2.11
N ARG A 81 -17.98 -1.59 -1.07
CA ARG A 81 -18.47 -1.64 0.33
C ARG A 81 -17.62 -0.80 1.29
N VAL A 82 -16.32 -0.69 1.10
CA VAL A 82 -15.45 0.19 1.89
C VAL A 82 -15.52 1.60 1.30
N LYS A 83 -16.16 2.52 2.01
CA LYS A 83 -16.38 3.89 1.52
C LYS A 83 -15.47 4.93 2.15
N ILE A 84 -14.91 4.60 3.30
CA ILE A 84 -13.98 5.45 4.05
C ILE A 84 -12.84 4.58 4.56
N ALA A 85 -11.60 5.05 4.44
CA ALA A 85 -10.42 4.43 5.00
C ALA A 85 -9.42 5.52 5.41
N CYS A 86 -9.37 5.83 6.71
CA CYS A 86 -8.58 6.91 7.28
C CYS A 86 -7.28 6.37 7.87
N LEU A 87 -6.14 6.77 7.31
CA LEU A 87 -4.85 6.43 7.89
C LEU A 87 -4.66 7.18 9.22
N ALA A 88 -4.38 6.49 10.28
CA ALA A 88 -4.07 7.03 11.59
C ALA A 88 -2.54 6.98 11.82
N GLN A 89 -1.83 8.14 11.86
CA GLN A 89 -2.32 9.49 11.63
C GLN A 89 -1.53 10.16 10.49
N LEU A 90 -1.50 11.49 10.43
CA LEU A 90 -0.89 12.17 9.29
C LEU A 90 0.54 12.66 9.58
N VAL A 91 0.78 13.27 10.75
CA VAL A 91 2.05 13.91 11.11
C VAL A 91 2.53 13.44 12.47
N ASN A 92 3.77 13.06 12.57
CA ASN A 92 4.53 12.60 13.75
C ASN A 92 3.98 11.33 14.42
N VAL A 93 2.75 11.36 14.92
CA VAL A 93 2.15 10.25 15.69
C VAL A 93 1.72 9.13 14.76
N ILE A 94 2.39 7.97 14.81
CA ILE A 94 2.17 6.80 13.92
C ILE A 94 1.93 7.24 12.46
N ALA A 95 2.77 8.10 11.94
CA ALA A 95 2.46 8.93 10.76
C ALA A 95 3.41 8.72 9.58
N PRO A 96 2.92 8.90 8.34
CA PRO A 96 3.76 8.87 7.14
C PRO A 96 4.64 10.12 6.97
N ILE A 97 4.40 11.19 7.72
CA ILE A 97 5.16 12.44 7.66
C ILE A 97 5.73 12.74 9.04
N MET A 98 7.02 13.00 9.08
CA MET A 98 7.73 13.38 10.29
C MET A 98 8.21 14.82 10.22
N THR A 99 8.19 15.48 11.38
CA THR A 99 8.73 16.83 11.54
C THR A 99 9.57 16.91 12.81
N ARG A 100 10.53 17.81 12.84
CA ARG A 100 11.32 18.11 14.03
C ARG A 100 11.09 19.55 14.47
N ASN A 101 10.96 19.79 15.76
CA ASN A 101 10.80 21.14 16.28
C ASN A 101 12.04 21.99 15.97
N GLY A 102 11.88 23.04 15.17
CA GLY A 102 12.97 23.86 14.68
C GLY A 102 13.84 23.20 13.60
N GLY A 103 13.44 22.03 13.09
CA GLY A 103 14.13 21.25 12.07
C GLY A 103 13.32 21.09 10.78
N GLY A 104 13.60 20.00 10.07
CA GLY A 104 13.00 19.68 8.79
C GLY A 104 11.65 18.95 8.89
N CYS A 105 11.18 18.59 7.69
CA CYS A 105 10.04 17.71 7.48
C CYS A 105 10.46 16.67 6.43
N TRP A 106 10.14 15.41 6.68
CA TRP A 106 10.42 14.33 5.73
C TRP A 106 9.30 13.31 5.66
N ALA A 107 9.20 12.63 4.51
CA ALA A 107 8.28 11.53 4.29
C ALA A 107 8.91 10.21 4.78
N GLN A 108 8.19 9.41 5.55
CA GLN A 108 8.53 8.03 5.85
C GLN A 108 8.22 7.10 4.68
N ALA A 109 8.71 5.85 4.73
CA ALA A 109 8.49 4.89 3.65
C ALA A 109 7.00 4.66 3.34
N THR A 110 6.14 4.65 4.35
CA THR A 110 4.68 4.46 4.25
C THR A 110 3.94 5.61 3.56
N TYR A 111 4.57 6.77 3.42
CA TYR A 111 4.01 7.92 2.69
C TYR A 111 3.74 7.59 1.22
N TRP A 112 4.66 6.89 0.57
CA TRP A 112 4.63 6.68 -0.87
C TRP A 112 3.43 5.85 -1.35
N PRO A 113 3.16 4.66 -0.81
CA PRO A 113 1.98 3.89 -1.23
C PRO A 113 0.68 4.65 -0.97
N PHE A 114 0.55 5.37 0.15
CA PHE A 114 -0.63 6.17 0.43
C PHE A 114 -0.80 7.33 -0.55
N MET A 115 0.27 8.07 -0.82
CA MET A 115 0.27 9.18 -1.78
C MET A 115 -0.12 8.70 -3.18
N HIS A 116 0.44 7.56 -3.63
CA HIS A 116 0.13 7.01 -4.94
C HIS A 116 -1.31 6.53 -5.02
N ALA A 117 -1.82 5.82 -4.01
CA ALA A 117 -3.22 5.40 -3.98
C ALA A 117 -4.17 6.61 -3.95
N SER A 118 -3.86 7.64 -3.15
CA SER A 118 -4.64 8.87 -3.11
C SER A 118 -4.67 9.63 -4.44
N LYS A 119 -3.56 9.62 -5.16
CA LYS A 119 -3.41 10.36 -6.42
C LYS A 119 -3.99 9.61 -7.62
N TYR A 120 -3.72 8.32 -7.71
CA TYR A 120 -3.99 7.51 -8.90
C TYR A 120 -5.15 6.52 -8.71
N GLY A 121 -5.54 6.19 -7.46
CA GLY A 121 -6.66 5.31 -7.15
C GLY A 121 -8.01 6.00 -7.29
N ARG A 122 -8.23 6.68 -8.41
CA ARG A 122 -9.45 7.45 -8.70
C ARG A 122 -10.35 6.70 -9.66
N GLY A 123 -11.66 6.94 -9.55
CA GLY A 123 -12.67 6.31 -10.37
C GLY A 123 -13.06 4.89 -9.91
N PRO A 124 -13.79 4.13 -10.74
CA PRO A 124 -14.22 2.78 -10.42
C PRO A 124 -13.04 1.81 -10.20
N ALA A 125 -13.11 1.03 -9.14
CA ALA A 125 -12.23 -0.12 -8.96
C ALA A 125 -12.64 -1.23 -9.94
N LEU A 126 -11.65 -1.82 -10.61
CA LEU A 126 -11.85 -2.89 -11.57
C LEU A 126 -11.79 -4.24 -10.86
N ASN A 127 -12.59 -5.20 -11.34
CA ASN A 127 -12.51 -6.57 -10.87
C ASN A 127 -11.32 -7.29 -11.53
N ALA A 128 -10.13 -7.07 -10.98
CA ALA A 128 -8.91 -7.69 -11.48
C ALA A 128 -8.85 -9.17 -11.06
N ILE A 129 -8.65 -10.06 -12.02
CA ILE A 129 -8.39 -11.47 -11.78
C ILE A 129 -6.86 -11.62 -11.72
N VAL A 130 -6.34 -12.01 -10.56
CA VAL A 130 -4.91 -12.19 -10.33
C VAL A 130 -4.60 -13.67 -10.24
N ASP A 131 -3.77 -14.16 -11.17
CA ASP A 131 -3.14 -15.47 -11.12
C ASP A 131 -1.68 -15.29 -10.69
N SER A 132 -1.28 -15.96 -9.61
CA SER A 132 0.01 -15.76 -8.96
C SER A 132 0.51 -17.05 -8.34
N PRO A 133 1.83 -17.31 -8.38
CA PRO A 133 2.43 -18.28 -7.49
C PRO A 133 2.03 -17.97 -6.03
N VAL A 134 2.02 -18.99 -5.20
CA VAL A 134 1.59 -18.90 -3.81
C VAL A 134 2.68 -19.41 -2.86
N TYR A 135 2.59 -18.98 -1.61
CA TYR A 135 3.41 -19.48 -0.50
C TYR A 135 2.54 -19.77 0.72
N ASP A 136 3.05 -20.57 1.63
CA ASP A 136 2.41 -20.84 2.92
C ASP A 136 3.16 -20.10 4.03
N CYS A 137 2.43 -19.61 5.01
CA CYS A 137 2.99 -19.01 6.22
C CYS A 137 2.34 -19.61 7.49
N SER A 138 2.73 -19.16 8.68
CA SER A 138 2.25 -19.74 9.94
C SER A 138 0.73 -19.77 10.07
N ASP A 139 0.06 -18.74 9.56
CA ASP A 139 -1.38 -18.53 9.80
C ASP A 139 -2.24 -18.75 8.55
N TYR A 140 -1.62 -18.83 7.36
CA TYR A 140 -2.33 -18.90 6.10
C TYR A 140 -1.64 -19.82 5.09
N GLU A 141 -2.44 -20.58 4.36
CA GLU A 141 -1.99 -21.38 3.23
C GLU A 141 -2.32 -20.67 1.91
N LYS A 142 -1.50 -20.92 0.89
CA LYS A 142 -1.73 -20.46 -0.50
C LYS A 142 -1.87 -18.93 -0.62
N VAL A 143 -1.04 -18.19 0.10
CA VAL A 143 -1.00 -16.74 0.00
C VAL A 143 -0.40 -16.34 -1.35
N PRO A 144 -1.07 -15.51 -2.16
CA PRO A 144 -0.52 -15.06 -3.44
C PRO A 144 0.76 -14.24 -3.24
N LEU A 145 1.80 -14.51 -4.02
CA LEU A 145 3.02 -13.70 -4.04
C LEU A 145 2.78 -12.30 -4.61
N ILE A 146 1.88 -12.19 -5.60
CA ILE A 146 1.47 -10.89 -6.12
C ILE A 146 0.09 -10.51 -5.56
N ASP A 147 0.04 -9.35 -4.92
CA ASP A 147 -1.21 -8.67 -4.57
C ASP A 147 -1.43 -7.50 -5.52
N ALA A 148 -2.55 -7.47 -6.23
CA ALA A 148 -2.79 -6.44 -7.22
C ALA A 148 -4.28 -6.06 -7.33
N THR A 149 -4.53 -4.82 -7.72
CA THR A 149 -5.84 -4.29 -8.11
C THR A 149 -5.68 -3.22 -9.18
N ALA A 150 -6.78 -2.77 -9.76
CA ALA A 150 -6.75 -1.70 -10.74
C ALA A 150 -7.95 -0.77 -10.58
N THR A 151 -7.77 0.47 -11.03
CA THR A 151 -8.83 1.49 -11.12
C THR A 151 -8.86 2.09 -12.52
N MET A 152 -10.00 2.63 -12.92
CA MET A 152 -10.16 3.33 -14.19
C MET A 152 -10.57 4.78 -13.94
N GLY A 153 -9.74 5.72 -14.36
CA GLY A 153 -10.01 7.14 -14.28
C GLY A 153 -11.10 7.61 -15.26
N ASP A 154 -11.69 8.77 -14.99
CA ASP A 154 -12.71 9.38 -15.86
C ASP A 154 -12.14 9.75 -17.26
N ASP A 155 -10.84 9.89 -17.37
CA ASP A 155 -10.10 10.13 -18.62
C ASP A 155 -9.81 8.85 -19.41
N GLY A 156 -10.28 7.70 -18.94
CA GLY A 156 -10.03 6.39 -19.54
C GLY A 156 -8.68 5.78 -19.18
N SER A 157 -7.88 6.42 -18.32
CA SER A 157 -6.64 5.85 -17.83
C SER A 157 -6.90 4.63 -16.94
N VAL A 158 -6.07 3.59 -17.08
CA VAL A 158 -6.09 2.41 -16.19
C VAL A 158 -4.85 2.46 -15.31
N THR A 159 -5.05 2.52 -14.00
CA THR A 159 -3.98 2.46 -13.01
C THR A 159 -3.96 1.09 -12.35
N ILE A 160 -2.81 0.44 -12.35
CA ILE A 160 -2.59 -0.85 -11.71
C ILE A 160 -1.71 -0.63 -10.48
N PHE A 161 -2.15 -1.14 -9.34
CA PHE A 161 -1.38 -1.20 -8.10
C PHE A 161 -0.99 -2.64 -7.85
N ALA A 162 0.29 -2.88 -7.57
CA ALA A 162 0.78 -4.23 -7.29
C ALA A 162 1.88 -4.21 -6.23
N VAL A 163 1.89 -5.25 -5.41
CA VAL A 163 2.93 -5.55 -4.42
C VAL A 163 3.46 -6.94 -4.67
N ASN A 164 4.78 -7.08 -4.76
CA ASN A 164 5.47 -8.36 -4.72
C ASN A 164 5.76 -8.71 -3.26
N ARG A 165 5.23 -9.83 -2.78
CA ARG A 165 5.44 -10.37 -1.42
C ARG A 165 6.57 -11.37 -1.33
N SER A 166 7.17 -11.78 -2.47
CA SER A 166 8.35 -12.64 -2.45
C SER A 166 9.51 -11.87 -1.85
N MET A 167 10.20 -12.48 -0.92
CA MET A 167 11.42 -11.93 -0.32
C MET A 167 12.67 -12.24 -1.17
N ASP A 168 12.56 -13.18 -2.09
CA ASP A 168 13.72 -13.79 -2.75
C ASP A 168 13.70 -13.57 -4.27
N GLU A 169 12.52 -13.40 -4.88
CA GLU A 169 12.37 -13.45 -6.33
C GLU A 169 11.67 -12.20 -6.90
N ASP A 170 12.29 -11.64 -7.93
CA ASP A 170 11.62 -10.68 -8.80
C ASP A 170 10.51 -11.38 -9.57
N ILE A 171 9.31 -10.83 -9.59
CA ILE A 171 8.17 -11.45 -10.25
C ILE A 171 7.76 -10.64 -11.48
N SER A 172 7.65 -11.33 -12.61
CA SER A 172 7.13 -10.75 -13.84
C SER A 172 5.61 -10.67 -13.79
N LEU A 173 5.07 -9.45 -13.81
CA LEU A 173 3.64 -9.18 -13.87
C LEU A 173 3.21 -8.96 -15.32
N THR A 174 2.32 -9.82 -15.82
CA THR A 174 1.71 -9.68 -17.14
C THR A 174 0.26 -9.26 -17.00
N CYS A 175 -0.11 -8.14 -17.63
CA CYS A 175 -1.45 -7.59 -17.54
C CYS A 175 -2.18 -7.72 -18.89
N ASP A 176 -3.33 -8.39 -18.88
CA ASP A 176 -4.22 -8.44 -20.07
C ASP A 176 -5.21 -7.28 -20.01
N LEU A 177 -4.97 -6.28 -20.84
CA LEU A 177 -5.76 -5.05 -20.91
C LEU A 177 -6.56 -4.94 -22.21
N ARG A 178 -6.70 -6.02 -23.00
CA ARG A 178 -7.37 -6.01 -24.30
C ARG A 178 -8.80 -5.52 -24.27
N ALA A 179 -9.49 -5.65 -23.13
CA ALA A 179 -10.85 -5.14 -22.94
C ALA A 179 -10.96 -3.61 -23.01
N PHE A 180 -9.85 -2.90 -22.81
CA PHE A 180 -9.82 -1.43 -22.78
C PHE A 180 -9.37 -0.79 -24.11
N GLY A 181 -9.18 -1.60 -25.16
CA GLY A 181 -8.71 -1.13 -26.47
C GLY A 181 -7.21 -0.89 -26.51
N GLU A 182 -6.78 0.11 -27.28
CA GLU A 182 -5.36 0.46 -27.39
C GLU A 182 -4.95 1.39 -26.26
N LEU A 183 -4.19 0.88 -25.30
CA LEU A 183 -3.58 1.65 -24.22
C LEU A 183 -2.08 1.88 -24.48
N LYS A 184 -1.57 3.01 -24.01
CA LYS A 184 -0.13 3.32 -24.01
C LYS A 184 0.33 3.51 -22.58
N PRO A 185 1.49 2.95 -22.18
CA PRO A 185 2.03 3.21 -20.86
C PRO A 185 2.39 4.68 -20.74
N VAL A 186 1.88 5.32 -19.69
CA VAL A 186 2.10 6.72 -19.40
C VAL A 186 3.18 6.87 -18.31
N GLU A 187 3.11 6.03 -17.29
CA GLU A 187 4.01 6.10 -16.15
C GLU A 187 4.18 4.70 -15.53
N HIS A 188 5.40 4.41 -15.06
CA HIS A 188 5.70 3.23 -14.26
C HIS A 188 6.49 3.68 -13.03
N ILE A 189 5.93 3.49 -11.84
CA ILE A 189 6.51 3.90 -10.57
C ILE A 189 6.80 2.66 -9.76
N VAL A 190 8.04 2.51 -9.32
CA VAL A 190 8.46 1.40 -8.46
C VAL A 190 9.01 1.97 -7.16
N LEU A 191 8.46 1.55 -6.03
CA LEU A 191 9.05 1.73 -4.73
C LEU A 191 9.82 0.45 -4.38
N HIS A 192 11.12 0.55 -4.26
CA HIS A 192 11.99 -0.60 -4.01
C HIS A 192 13.16 -0.20 -3.13
N HIS A 193 13.59 -1.12 -2.28
CA HIS A 193 14.85 -1.06 -1.54
C HIS A 193 15.35 -2.49 -1.29
N ASP A 194 16.67 -2.72 -1.35
CA ASP A 194 17.27 -4.04 -1.12
C ASP A 194 17.13 -4.49 0.35
N ASP A 195 17.09 -3.55 1.29
CA ASP A 195 16.87 -3.81 2.71
C ASP A 195 15.44 -3.45 3.11
N VAL A 196 14.66 -4.45 3.54
CA VAL A 196 13.27 -4.24 4.00
C VAL A 196 13.18 -3.40 5.28
N LYS A 197 14.27 -3.33 6.05
CA LYS A 197 14.34 -2.51 7.28
C LYS A 197 14.83 -1.09 7.02
N ALA A 198 15.10 -0.72 5.77
CA ALA A 198 15.50 0.63 5.40
C ALA A 198 14.43 1.66 5.78
N VAL A 199 14.88 2.78 6.34
CA VAL A 199 14.04 3.88 6.81
C VAL A 199 14.46 5.20 6.17
N ASN A 200 13.54 6.16 6.12
CA ASN A 200 13.85 7.55 5.83
C ASN A 200 14.12 8.32 7.12
N THR A 201 15.08 9.20 7.09
CA THR A 201 15.43 10.09 8.19
C THR A 201 15.45 11.54 7.70
N GLU A 202 15.59 12.51 8.62
CA GLU A 202 15.76 13.92 8.23
C GLU A 202 17.01 14.12 7.37
N GLU A 203 18.10 13.38 7.71
CA GLU A 203 19.40 13.46 7.01
C GLU A 203 19.39 12.73 5.66
N ASN A 204 18.55 11.68 5.54
CA ASN A 204 18.39 10.90 4.31
C ASN A 204 16.89 10.65 3.99
N PRO A 205 16.15 11.71 3.59
CA PRO A 205 14.70 11.63 3.42
C PRO A 205 14.25 10.87 2.18
N ALA A 206 15.17 10.50 1.30
CA ALA A 206 14.91 9.78 0.05
C ALA A 206 15.55 8.38 0.00
N ASN A 207 15.96 7.82 1.14
CA ASN A 207 16.54 6.48 1.20
C ASN A 207 15.56 5.42 0.65
N VAL A 208 14.30 5.50 1.08
CA VAL A 208 13.18 4.69 0.57
C VAL A 208 12.22 5.64 -0.14
N ALA A 209 12.42 5.84 -1.44
CA ALA A 209 11.59 6.70 -2.26
C ALA A 209 11.53 6.15 -3.69
N PRO A 210 10.41 6.33 -4.40
CA PRO A 210 10.39 6.04 -5.82
C PRO A 210 11.37 6.97 -6.56
N PRO A 211 12.03 6.48 -7.62
CA PRO A 211 12.94 7.32 -8.39
C PRO A 211 12.19 8.54 -8.93
N PRO A 212 12.89 9.67 -9.13
CA PRO A 212 12.28 10.83 -9.78
C PRO A 212 11.66 10.42 -11.10
N ARG A 213 10.50 11.02 -11.42
CA ARG A 213 9.74 10.71 -12.65
C ARG A 213 10.68 10.68 -13.85
N ARG A 214 10.81 9.52 -14.44
CA ARG A 214 11.39 9.38 -15.78
C ARG A 214 10.22 9.46 -16.75
N SER A 215 10.33 10.30 -17.77
CA SER A 215 9.48 10.16 -18.96
C SER A 215 9.60 8.69 -19.40
N PRO A 216 8.49 8.03 -19.79
CA PRO A 216 8.58 6.70 -20.34
C PRO A 216 9.69 6.68 -21.39
N PRO A 217 10.51 5.65 -21.48
CA PRO A 217 11.54 5.57 -22.49
C PRO A 217 10.85 5.85 -23.83
N SER A 218 11.44 6.73 -24.63
CA SER A 218 10.98 7.05 -25.98
C SER A 218 11.16 5.82 -26.87
N THR A 219 10.41 4.78 -26.59
CA THR A 219 10.34 3.60 -27.42
C THR A 219 9.37 3.92 -28.53
N SER A 220 9.94 4.08 -29.71
CA SER A 220 9.34 3.99 -31.02
C SER A 220 7.82 4.10 -31.10
N SER A 221 7.35 4.94 -31.97
CA SER A 221 5.96 5.17 -32.40
C SER A 221 5.20 3.92 -32.90
N ALA A 222 5.59 2.72 -32.48
CA ALA A 222 4.85 1.51 -32.76
C ALA A 222 3.74 1.34 -31.69
N PRO A 223 2.49 1.16 -32.10
CA PRO A 223 1.43 0.77 -31.18
C PRO A 223 1.86 -0.52 -30.47
N TRP A 224 1.59 -0.60 -29.16
CA TRP A 224 1.83 -1.82 -28.40
C TRP A 224 1.23 -3.00 -29.15
N PRO A 225 2.00 -4.11 -29.34
CA PRO A 225 1.43 -5.29 -29.92
C PRO A 225 0.20 -5.69 -29.09
N ARG A 226 -0.78 -6.30 -29.69
CA ARG A 226 -2.00 -6.84 -29.03
C ARG A 226 -1.67 -7.94 -28.00
N SER A 227 -0.48 -7.91 -27.43
CA SER A 227 0.10 -8.81 -26.44
C SER A 227 -0.04 -8.19 -25.04
N PRO A 228 -0.16 -9.01 -24.00
CA PRO A 228 -0.19 -8.55 -22.62
C PRO A 228 1.01 -7.65 -22.28
N CYS A 229 0.77 -6.60 -21.51
CA CYS A 229 1.85 -5.76 -20.97
C CYS A 229 2.55 -6.53 -19.84
N ALA A 230 3.85 -6.70 -19.95
CA ALA A 230 4.65 -7.35 -18.92
C ALA A 230 5.60 -6.35 -18.26
N THR A 231 5.70 -6.42 -16.95
CA THR A 231 6.68 -5.69 -16.13
C THR A 231 7.22 -6.61 -15.06
N THR A 232 8.46 -6.38 -14.63
CA THR A 232 9.05 -7.11 -13.51
C THR A 232 8.93 -6.26 -12.25
N ILE A 233 8.37 -6.85 -11.20
CA ILE A 233 8.28 -6.24 -9.88
C ILE A 233 9.39 -6.84 -9.03
N PRO A 234 10.41 -6.04 -8.62
CA PRO A 234 11.54 -6.54 -7.87
C PRO A 234 11.14 -7.08 -6.50
N ALA A 235 11.88 -8.09 -6.03
CA ALA A 235 11.77 -8.59 -4.67
C ALA A 235 12.46 -7.64 -3.69
N PRO A 236 11.90 -7.39 -2.51
CA PRO A 236 12.67 -6.84 -1.40
C PRO A 236 13.65 -7.90 -0.92
N ARG A 237 14.94 -7.60 -0.92
CA ARG A 237 15.97 -8.54 -0.44
C ARG A 237 16.10 -8.43 1.07
N SER A 238 15.95 -9.56 1.77
CA SER A 238 16.08 -9.63 3.23
C SER A 238 17.39 -10.31 3.64
N THR A 239 18.08 -9.71 4.58
CA THR A 239 19.01 -10.41 5.44
C THR A 239 18.27 -10.79 6.73
N CYS A 240 17.83 -12.05 6.85
CA CYS A 240 17.20 -12.69 8.02
C CYS A 240 15.97 -12.00 8.62
N LEU A 241 14.79 -12.60 8.39
CA LEU A 241 13.61 -12.35 9.21
C LEU A 241 13.75 -13.07 10.55
N PRO A 242 13.46 -12.41 11.68
CA PRO A 242 13.14 -13.14 12.90
C PRO A 242 11.76 -13.80 12.72
N THR A 243 11.69 -15.08 13.00
CA THR A 243 10.46 -15.84 13.21
C THR A 243 9.65 -15.16 14.32
N PHE A 244 8.44 -14.73 14.01
CA PHE A 244 7.42 -14.35 14.98
C PHE A 244 6.60 -15.57 15.36
#